data_8070ab6526b353d0f264ef7f9b49a224
#
_entry.id   8070ab6526b353d0f264ef7f9b49a224
#
_cell.length_a   1.000
_cell.length_b   1.000
_cell.length_c   1.000
_cell.angle_alpha   90.00
_cell.angle_beta   90.00
_cell.angle_gamma   90.00
#
_symmetry.space_group_name_H-M   'P 1'
#
loop_
_entity.id
_entity.type
_entity.pdbx_description
1 polymer ?
#
loop_
_entity_poly.entity_id
_entity_poly.type
_entity_poly.pdbx_seq_one_letter_code
_entity_poly.pdbx_strand_id
1 'polypeptide(L)'
;MLPRICRAGVRSGASARLMGQMRQVVPLIAAFCFLGASIKADLPVKKVLTLEAAKKIAAAAEAEARKRGATVVIVVVDDGGHLLLLERLDDTQVASVEVGIGKARTAAIFRRPSKVFEDQVRDGRVAALALPGATPLQGGVPIVFEGKVIGAIGVSGNTPQEDEDIAKVGAASAAAAIGN
;
A
#
# COMPACT_ATOMS: atom_id res chain seq x y z
N MET A 1 32.30 -51.46 50.79
CA MET A 1 33.15 -51.29 51.97
C MET A 1 32.75 -50.01 52.66
N LEU A 2 31.89 -50.10 53.65
CA LEU A 2 31.56 -49.05 54.61
C LEU A 2 32.60 -49.02 55.66
N PRO A 3 32.86 -47.91 56.38
CA PRO A 3 32.21 -47.68 57.64
C PRO A 3 31.97 -46.20 58.01
N ARG A 4 30.86 -45.99 58.69
CA ARG A 4 30.57 -45.66 60.13
C ARG A 4 30.87 -44.24 60.57
N ILE A 5 29.77 -43.50 60.80
CA ILE A 5 29.14 -43.07 62.08
C ILE A 5 30.08 -42.37 63.06
N CYS A 6 29.79 -41.12 63.35
CA CYS A 6 29.87 -40.63 64.74
C CYS A 6 28.82 -39.54 65.01
N ARG A 7 28.10 -39.82 66.04
CA ARG A 7 27.02 -39.08 66.70
C ARG A 7 27.62 -38.31 67.88
N ALA A 8 27.19 -37.12 68.16
CA ALA A 8 27.05 -36.47 69.47
C ALA A 8 26.97 -34.97 69.22
N GLY A 9 26.17 -34.17 69.82
CA GLY A 9 25.39 -34.27 71.05
C GLY A 9 24.61 -32.96 71.22
N VAL A 10 23.48 -33.14 71.80
CA VAL A 10 22.51 -32.11 72.25
C VAL A 10 23.16 -31.13 73.24
N ARG A 11 22.91 -29.84 73.06
CA ARG A 11 22.62 -28.95 74.21
C ARG A 11 21.59 -27.90 73.88
N SER A 12 20.55 -27.98 74.64
CA SER A 12 19.48 -27.08 74.92
C SER A 12 19.97 -25.75 75.52
N GLY A 13 19.27 -24.69 75.22
CA GLY A 13 19.29 -23.55 76.12
C GLY A 13 18.89 -22.19 75.53
N ALA A 14 17.74 -21.72 76.00
CA ALA A 14 17.35 -20.32 76.17
C ALA A 14 16.88 -19.56 74.93
N SER A 15 15.58 -19.47 74.73
CA SER A 15 14.64 -18.58 75.40
C SER A 15 14.61 -17.13 74.89
N ALA A 16 13.50 -16.85 74.27
CA ALA A 16 12.72 -15.60 74.35
C ALA A 16 13.46 -14.27 74.09
N ARG A 17 13.00 -13.68 73.08
CA ARG A 17 12.72 -12.25 72.80
C ARG A 17 13.21 -11.87 71.42
N LEU A 18 12.31 -11.88 70.51
CA LEU A 18 12.15 -10.84 69.50
C LEU A 18 10.83 -11.11 68.72
N MET A 19 9.75 -11.12 69.48
CA MET A 19 8.42 -10.81 68.88
C MET A 19 8.32 -9.31 68.92
N GLY A 20 8.38 -8.67 67.81
CA GLY A 20 8.03 -7.26 67.77
C GLY A 20 8.76 -6.40 66.76
N GLN A 21 8.82 -6.80 65.49
CA GLN A 21 9.04 -5.84 64.37
C GLN A 21 8.84 -6.51 63.02
N MET A 22 7.69 -7.13 62.80
CA MET A 22 7.27 -7.63 61.48
C MET A 22 5.83 -7.21 61.22
N ARG A 23 5.62 -5.92 61.29
CA ARG A 23 4.33 -5.31 60.84
C ARG A 23 4.70 -3.98 60.26
N GLN A 24 4.88 -3.91 58.97
CA GLN A 24 4.64 -2.71 58.15
C GLN A 24 5.44 -2.67 56.83
N VAL A 25 5.63 -3.78 56.11
CA VAL A 25 6.29 -3.74 54.79
C VAL A 25 5.48 -4.44 53.65
N VAL A 26 4.19 -4.65 53.85
CA VAL A 26 3.39 -5.40 52.85
C VAL A 26 2.23 -4.65 52.18
N PRO A 27 2.12 -3.33 52.16
CA PRO A 27 1.16 -2.77 51.19
C PRO A 27 1.75 -1.80 50.18
N LEU A 28 3.01 -1.91 49.76
CA LEU A 28 3.54 -0.99 48.73
C LEU A 28 3.80 -1.65 47.37
N ILE A 29 3.50 -2.93 47.18
CA ILE A 29 3.71 -3.63 45.90
C ILE A 29 2.40 -3.83 45.10
N ALA A 30 1.25 -3.54 45.68
CA ALA A 30 -0.03 -3.76 44.99
C ALA A 30 -0.60 -2.58 44.20
N ALA A 31 0.10 -1.45 44.12
CA ALA A 31 -0.40 -0.23 43.44
C ALA A 31 0.27 0.07 42.08
N PHE A 32 1.11 -0.84 41.53
CA PHE A 32 1.80 -0.57 40.26
C PHE A 32 1.29 -1.40 39.07
N CYS A 33 0.19 -2.08 39.24
CA CYS A 33 -0.46 -2.79 38.12
C CYS A 33 -1.82 -2.15 37.86
N PHE A 34 -1.95 -1.26 36.92
CA PHE A 34 -3.12 -0.94 36.12
C PHE A 34 -3.13 0.52 35.62
N LEU A 35 -2.03 0.97 35.01
CA LEU A 35 -2.18 1.97 33.95
C LEU A 35 -1.89 1.28 32.61
N GLY A 36 -2.73 0.32 32.26
CA GLY A 36 -2.86 -0.14 30.89
C GLY A 36 -3.50 0.98 30.08
N ALA A 37 -2.72 1.94 29.62
CA ALA A 37 -3.17 2.86 28.59
C ALA A 37 -3.54 1.99 27.38
N SER A 38 -4.85 1.80 27.16
CA SER A 38 -5.35 1.24 25.90
C SER A 38 -4.90 2.18 24.78
N ILE A 39 -3.80 1.87 24.13
CA ILE A 39 -3.39 2.54 22.90
C ILE A 39 -4.43 2.14 21.86
N LYS A 40 -5.45 2.97 21.66
CA LYS A 40 -6.35 2.84 20.53
C LYS A 40 -5.54 3.17 19.27
N ALA A 41 -5.36 2.19 18.41
CA ALA A 41 -4.84 2.44 17.07
C ALA A 41 -5.90 3.26 16.32
N ASP A 42 -5.55 4.50 15.95
CA ASP A 42 -6.37 5.30 15.04
C ASP A 42 -6.13 4.81 13.60
N LEU A 43 -7.20 4.37 12.93
CA LEU A 43 -7.12 3.89 11.55
C LEU A 43 -7.42 5.06 10.60
N PRO A 44 -6.51 5.36 9.67
CA PRO A 44 -6.73 6.43 8.71
C PRO A 44 -7.89 6.10 7.77
N VAL A 45 -8.71 7.10 7.47
CA VAL A 45 -9.75 6.99 6.45
C VAL A 45 -9.11 6.97 5.07
N LYS A 46 -9.49 5.99 4.23
CA LYS A 46 -9.04 5.87 2.86
C LYS A 46 -10.17 6.29 1.90
N LYS A 47 -9.87 7.23 0.99
CA LYS A 47 -10.76 7.55 -0.15
C LYS A 47 -10.59 6.50 -1.24
N VAL A 48 -11.70 6.08 -1.81
CA VAL A 48 -11.75 5.04 -2.85
C VAL A 48 -12.26 5.65 -4.15
N LEU A 49 -11.61 5.32 -5.26
CA LEU A 49 -12.06 5.73 -6.59
C LEU A 49 -13.36 4.98 -6.93
N THR A 50 -14.42 5.74 -7.20
CA THR A 50 -15.73 5.18 -7.59
C THR A 50 -15.77 4.88 -9.09
N LEU A 51 -16.66 3.97 -9.51
CA LEU A 51 -16.88 3.69 -10.93
C LEU A 51 -17.40 4.95 -11.68
N GLU A 52 -18.19 5.79 -11.01
CA GLU A 52 -18.68 7.04 -11.61
C GLU A 52 -17.53 8.01 -11.92
N ALA A 53 -16.61 8.20 -10.96
CA ALA A 53 -15.43 9.02 -11.19
C ALA A 53 -14.51 8.40 -12.27
N ALA A 54 -14.34 7.06 -12.25
CA ALA A 54 -13.56 6.35 -13.26
C ALA A 54 -14.12 6.58 -14.68
N LYS A 55 -15.45 6.57 -14.86
CA LYS A 55 -16.10 6.88 -16.15
C LYS A 55 -15.81 8.30 -16.62
N LYS A 56 -15.89 9.28 -15.73
CA LYS A 56 -15.60 10.69 -16.07
C LYS A 56 -14.14 10.88 -16.48
N ILE A 57 -13.23 10.21 -15.78
CA ILE A 57 -11.77 10.20 -16.06
C ILE A 57 -11.48 9.55 -17.42
N ALA A 58 -12.10 8.40 -17.68
CA ALA A 58 -11.96 7.71 -18.95
C ALA A 58 -12.52 8.54 -20.11
N ALA A 59 -13.68 9.17 -19.94
CA ALA A 59 -14.29 10.03 -20.97
C ALA A 59 -13.38 11.22 -21.34
N ALA A 60 -12.66 11.81 -20.37
CA ALA A 60 -11.69 12.86 -20.67
C ALA A 60 -10.52 12.34 -21.51
N ALA A 61 -10.01 11.15 -21.19
CA ALA A 61 -8.96 10.50 -21.96
C ALA A 61 -9.45 10.09 -23.35
N GLU A 62 -10.69 9.58 -23.47
CA GLU A 62 -11.31 9.23 -24.76
C GLU A 62 -11.44 10.47 -25.66
N ALA A 63 -11.92 11.57 -25.10
CA ALA A 63 -12.04 12.82 -25.87
C ALA A 63 -10.69 13.28 -26.43
N GLU A 64 -9.62 13.17 -25.65
CA GLU A 64 -8.26 13.49 -26.11
C GLU A 64 -7.76 12.48 -27.16
N ALA A 65 -8.01 11.17 -26.96
CA ALA A 65 -7.66 10.14 -27.93
C ALA A 65 -8.34 10.39 -29.30
N ARG A 66 -9.65 10.68 -29.29
CA ARG A 66 -10.42 10.99 -30.51
C ARG A 66 -9.91 12.25 -31.21
N LYS A 67 -9.59 13.31 -30.45
CA LYS A 67 -8.98 14.53 -31.00
C LYS A 67 -7.66 14.28 -31.73
N ARG A 68 -6.89 13.31 -31.26
CA ARG A 68 -5.61 12.88 -31.88
C ARG A 68 -5.78 11.86 -33.00
N GLY A 69 -6.98 11.33 -33.20
CA GLY A 69 -7.21 10.20 -34.10
C GLY A 69 -6.55 8.91 -33.62
N ALA A 70 -6.33 8.78 -32.30
CA ALA A 70 -5.63 7.66 -31.70
C ALA A 70 -6.58 6.47 -31.49
N THR A 71 -6.13 5.25 -31.82
CA THR A 71 -6.82 4.00 -31.57
C THR A 71 -6.19 3.30 -30.35
N VAL A 72 -6.82 3.49 -29.19
CA VAL A 72 -6.22 3.08 -27.91
C VAL A 72 -7.21 2.32 -27.02
N VAL A 73 -6.67 1.55 -26.08
CA VAL A 73 -7.37 1.07 -24.90
C VAL A 73 -7.13 2.09 -23.78
N ILE A 74 -8.21 2.42 -23.05
CA ILE A 74 -8.19 3.24 -21.85
C ILE A 74 -8.62 2.37 -20.68
N VAL A 75 -7.77 2.28 -19.67
CA VAL A 75 -7.98 1.43 -18.49
C VAL A 75 -7.91 2.28 -17.23
N VAL A 76 -8.90 2.13 -16.35
CA VAL A 76 -8.87 2.74 -15.01
C VAL A 76 -8.90 1.63 -13.96
N VAL A 77 -7.97 1.70 -13.01
CA VAL A 77 -7.84 0.76 -11.89
C VAL A 77 -7.94 1.49 -10.55
N ASP A 78 -8.30 0.76 -9.49
CA ASP A 78 -8.21 1.25 -8.12
C ASP A 78 -6.74 1.36 -7.64
N ASP A 79 -6.52 1.79 -6.41
CA ASP A 79 -5.17 1.92 -5.83
C ASP A 79 -4.50 0.58 -5.49
N GLY A 80 -5.24 -0.53 -5.52
CA GLY A 80 -4.73 -1.91 -5.48
C GLY A 80 -4.35 -2.44 -6.86
N GLY A 81 -4.63 -1.69 -7.93
CA GLY A 81 -4.37 -2.11 -9.31
C GLY A 81 -5.44 -3.03 -9.88
N HIS A 82 -6.64 -3.11 -9.26
CA HIS A 82 -7.77 -3.89 -9.77
C HIS A 82 -8.59 -3.08 -10.74
N LEU A 83 -9.06 -3.75 -11.79
CA LEU A 83 -9.81 -3.12 -12.87
C LEU A 83 -11.15 -2.56 -12.39
N LEU A 84 -11.40 -1.27 -12.67
CA LEU A 84 -12.69 -0.60 -12.49
C LEU A 84 -13.40 -0.39 -13.83
N LEU A 85 -12.66 0.02 -14.87
CA LEU A 85 -13.19 0.33 -16.18
C LEU A 85 -12.15 0.03 -17.25
N LEU A 86 -12.61 -0.51 -18.38
CA LEU A 86 -11.82 -0.66 -19.58
C LEU A 86 -12.69 -0.27 -20.79
N GLU A 87 -12.16 0.61 -21.61
CA GLU A 87 -12.74 0.98 -22.90
C GLU A 87 -11.70 0.72 -24.00
N ARG A 88 -12.09 -0.02 -25.03
CA ARG A 88 -11.27 -0.22 -26.21
C ARG A 88 -11.92 0.48 -27.39
N LEU A 89 -11.27 1.50 -27.92
CA LEU A 89 -11.71 2.20 -29.12
C LEU A 89 -11.63 1.25 -30.34
N ASP A 90 -12.48 1.53 -31.31
CA ASP A 90 -12.49 0.76 -32.56
C ASP A 90 -11.10 0.77 -33.21
N ASP A 91 -10.79 -0.28 -33.93
CA ASP A 91 -9.52 -0.49 -34.64
C ASP A 91 -8.25 -0.58 -33.74
N THR A 92 -8.44 -0.57 -32.41
CA THR A 92 -7.31 -0.76 -31.48
C THR A 92 -6.78 -2.20 -31.54
N GLN A 93 -5.47 -2.36 -31.64
CA GLN A 93 -4.83 -3.68 -31.61
C GLN A 93 -5.21 -4.47 -30.34
N VAL A 94 -5.46 -5.77 -30.50
CA VAL A 94 -5.98 -6.61 -29.41
C VAL A 94 -5.03 -6.70 -28.23
N ALA A 95 -3.73 -6.75 -28.47
CA ALA A 95 -2.70 -6.85 -27.42
C ALA A 95 -2.69 -5.65 -26.46
N SER A 96 -3.20 -4.48 -26.90
CA SER A 96 -3.23 -3.26 -26.08
C SER A 96 -4.12 -3.38 -24.84
N VAL A 97 -5.05 -4.35 -24.81
CA VAL A 97 -5.89 -4.62 -23.63
C VAL A 97 -5.03 -4.99 -22.41
N GLU A 98 -4.23 -6.03 -22.55
CA GLU A 98 -3.37 -6.51 -21.46
C GLU A 98 -2.24 -5.51 -21.15
N VAL A 99 -1.70 -4.86 -22.16
CA VAL A 99 -0.67 -3.82 -21.96
C VAL A 99 -1.23 -2.63 -21.19
N GLY A 100 -2.44 -2.16 -21.54
CA GLY A 100 -3.10 -1.06 -20.86
C GLY A 100 -3.39 -1.37 -19.38
N ILE A 101 -3.89 -2.59 -19.10
CA ILE A 101 -4.11 -3.08 -17.74
C ILE A 101 -2.78 -3.09 -16.95
N GLY A 102 -1.72 -3.63 -17.55
CA GLY A 102 -0.39 -3.69 -16.94
C GLY A 102 0.19 -2.32 -16.63
N LYS A 103 0.07 -1.34 -17.56
CA LYS A 103 0.51 0.05 -17.37
C LYS A 103 -0.26 0.72 -16.23
N ALA A 104 -1.61 0.59 -16.20
CA ALA A 104 -2.45 1.14 -15.15
C ALA A 104 -2.10 0.54 -13.79
N ARG A 105 -2.03 -0.79 -13.69
CA ARG A 105 -1.65 -1.49 -12.46
C ARG A 105 -0.31 -1.03 -11.95
N THR A 106 0.71 -0.95 -12.80
CA THR A 106 2.04 -0.48 -12.43
C THR A 106 1.96 0.92 -11.80
N ALA A 107 1.25 1.85 -12.44
CA ALA A 107 1.14 3.21 -11.93
C ALA A 107 0.42 3.27 -10.57
N ALA A 108 -0.61 2.44 -10.35
CA ALA A 108 -1.37 2.40 -9.09
C ALA A 108 -0.53 1.84 -7.93
N ILE A 109 -0.02 0.60 -8.07
CA ILE A 109 0.62 -0.10 -6.95
C ILE A 109 1.99 0.48 -6.58
N PHE A 110 2.72 1.04 -7.54
CA PHE A 110 4.00 1.70 -7.29
C PHE A 110 3.86 3.22 -7.08
N ARG A 111 2.65 3.78 -7.20
CA ARG A 111 2.32 5.20 -6.95
C ARG A 111 3.18 6.18 -7.74
N ARG A 112 3.50 5.84 -8.99
CA ARG A 112 4.32 6.66 -9.91
C ARG A 112 4.03 6.28 -11.35
N PRO A 113 4.30 7.16 -12.33
CA PRO A 113 4.13 6.82 -13.74
C PRO A 113 4.90 5.55 -14.11
N SER A 114 4.30 4.70 -14.94
CA SER A 114 4.92 3.47 -15.40
C SER A 114 6.18 3.72 -16.23
N LYS A 115 6.27 4.89 -16.88
CA LYS A 115 7.45 5.39 -17.56
C LYS A 115 8.73 5.34 -16.71
N VAL A 116 8.64 5.59 -15.40
CA VAL A 116 9.80 5.55 -14.49
C VAL A 116 10.49 4.20 -14.53
N PHE A 117 9.74 3.12 -14.69
CA PHE A 117 10.31 1.77 -14.78
C PHE A 117 10.86 1.47 -16.17
N GLU A 118 10.22 1.97 -17.22
CA GLU A 118 10.77 1.90 -18.58
C GLU A 118 12.12 2.61 -18.68
N ASP A 119 12.20 3.83 -18.13
CA ASP A 119 13.45 4.60 -18.07
C ASP A 119 14.53 3.85 -17.30
N GLN A 120 14.20 3.24 -16.16
CA GLN A 120 15.16 2.42 -15.38
C GLN A 120 15.71 1.24 -16.20
N VAL A 121 14.86 0.54 -16.94
CA VAL A 121 15.30 -0.58 -17.81
C VAL A 121 16.19 -0.05 -18.92
N ARG A 122 15.80 1.03 -19.60
CA ARG A 122 16.59 1.66 -20.65
C ARG A 122 17.95 2.12 -20.14
N ASP A 123 18.01 2.65 -18.92
CA ASP A 123 19.23 3.12 -18.27
C ASP A 123 20.08 1.97 -17.65
N GLY A 124 19.75 0.72 -17.96
CA GLY A 124 20.52 -0.47 -17.60
C GLY A 124 20.10 -1.18 -16.31
N ARG A 125 19.09 -0.69 -15.59
CA ARG A 125 18.54 -1.39 -14.40
C ARG A 125 17.54 -2.48 -14.83
N VAL A 126 18.01 -3.52 -15.48
CA VAL A 126 17.17 -4.63 -15.97
C VAL A 126 16.43 -5.39 -14.86
N ALA A 127 16.90 -5.29 -13.62
CA ALA A 127 16.21 -5.84 -12.45
C ALA A 127 14.78 -5.28 -12.26
N ALA A 128 14.45 -4.11 -12.86
CA ALA A 128 13.10 -3.57 -12.86
C ALA A 128 12.10 -4.48 -13.58
N LEU A 129 12.55 -5.34 -14.49
CA LEU A 129 11.71 -6.35 -15.17
C LEU A 129 11.22 -7.46 -14.23
N ALA A 130 11.91 -7.68 -13.10
CA ALA A 130 11.55 -8.69 -12.10
C ALA A 130 10.63 -8.18 -10.99
N LEU A 131 10.19 -6.92 -11.05
CA LEU A 131 9.27 -6.35 -10.06
C LEU A 131 7.87 -7.00 -10.21
N PRO A 132 7.34 -7.64 -9.15
CA PRO A 132 6.04 -8.29 -9.23
C PRO A 132 4.93 -7.30 -9.59
N GLY A 133 4.14 -7.61 -10.61
CA GLY A 133 3.00 -6.79 -11.06
C GLY A 133 3.39 -5.52 -11.82
N ALA A 134 4.67 -5.32 -12.14
CA ALA A 134 5.11 -4.22 -12.98
C ALA A 134 5.07 -4.59 -14.47
N THR A 135 4.57 -3.65 -15.26
CA THR A 135 4.72 -3.58 -16.72
C THR A 135 5.49 -2.30 -17.00
N PRO A 136 6.81 -2.36 -17.20
CA PRO A 136 7.68 -1.18 -17.34
C PRO A 136 7.57 -0.59 -18.75
N LEU A 137 6.38 -0.11 -19.09
CA LEU A 137 6.05 0.55 -20.36
C LEU A 137 5.35 1.88 -20.10
N GLN A 138 5.76 2.92 -20.80
CA GLN A 138 5.19 4.28 -20.70
C GLN A 138 3.71 4.28 -21.09
N GLY A 139 2.87 5.05 -20.36
CA GLY A 139 1.44 5.21 -20.63
C GLY A 139 0.54 4.93 -19.41
N GLY A 140 1.10 4.55 -18.26
CA GLY A 140 0.37 4.44 -16.99
C GLY A 140 0.63 5.65 -16.11
N VAL A 141 -0.43 6.31 -15.61
CA VAL A 141 -0.37 7.55 -14.82
C VAL A 141 -1.22 7.41 -13.56
N PRO A 142 -0.67 7.71 -12.35
CA PRO A 142 -1.46 7.69 -11.12
C PRO A 142 -2.58 8.73 -11.14
N ILE A 143 -3.74 8.38 -10.58
CA ILE A 143 -4.82 9.30 -10.27
C ILE A 143 -4.62 9.75 -8.82
N VAL A 144 -4.37 11.05 -8.66
CA VAL A 144 -4.09 11.66 -7.35
C VAL A 144 -5.26 12.54 -6.92
N PHE A 145 -5.73 12.34 -5.69
CA PHE A 145 -6.73 13.20 -5.06
C PHE A 145 -6.29 13.54 -3.65
N GLU A 146 -6.29 14.84 -3.31
CA GLU A 146 -5.79 15.35 -2.00
C GLU A 146 -4.40 14.81 -1.62
N GLY A 147 -3.48 14.75 -2.59
CA GLY A 147 -2.10 14.28 -2.38
C GLY A 147 -1.95 12.77 -2.22
N LYS A 148 -3.02 11.98 -2.34
CA LYS A 148 -2.99 10.51 -2.24
C LYS A 148 -3.33 9.88 -3.58
N VAL A 149 -2.62 8.80 -3.91
CA VAL A 149 -2.98 7.96 -5.07
C VAL A 149 -4.21 7.14 -4.69
N ILE A 150 -5.30 7.32 -5.45
CA ILE A 150 -6.57 6.62 -5.27
C ILE A 150 -6.86 5.61 -6.37
N GLY A 151 -6.02 5.56 -7.39
CA GLY A 151 -6.11 4.68 -8.54
C GLY A 151 -5.09 5.09 -9.60
N ALA A 152 -5.25 4.56 -10.80
CA ALA A 152 -4.44 4.94 -11.96
C ALA A 152 -5.21 4.75 -13.26
N ILE A 153 -4.76 5.47 -14.29
CA ILE A 153 -5.18 5.28 -15.67
C ILE A 153 -4.01 4.73 -16.49
N GLY A 154 -4.29 3.78 -17.38
CA GLY A 154 -3.35 3.25 -18.37
C GLY A 154 -3.92 3.39 -19.77
N VAL A 155 -3.10 3.85 -20.70
CA VAL A 155 -3.44 3.96 -22.10
C VAL A 155 -2.44 3.15 -22.93
N SER A 156 -2.93 2.47 -23.95
CA SER A 156 -2.10 1.66 -24.86
C SER A 156 -2.72 1.56 -26.24
N GLY A 157 -1.90 1.73 -27.26
CA GLY A 157 -2.34 1.57 -28.65
C GLY A 157 -1.51 2.35 -29.66
N ASN A 158 -1.00 3.49 -29.25
CA ASN A 158 -0.17 4.37 -30.07
C ASN A 158 1.30 4.35 -29.62
N THR A 159 2.03 5.42 -29.89
CA THR A 159 3.39 5.56 -29.37
C THR A 159 3.37 5.71 -27.85
N PRO A 160 4.42 5.26 -27.13
CA PRO A 160 4.48 5.38 -25.67
C PRO A 160 4.23 6.79 -25.15
N GLN A 161 4.72 7.81 -25.88
CA GLN A 161 4.54 9.21 -25.50
C GLN A 161 3.07 9.65 -25.67
N GLU A 162 2.43 9.31 -26.77
CA GLU A 162 1.01 9.65 -27.00
C GLU A 162 0.10 8.94 -26.00
N ASP A 163 0.36 7.66 -25.71
CA ASP A 163 -0.35 6.91 -24.68
C ASP A 163 -0.29 7.63 -23.33
N GLU A 164 0.91 8.08 -22.92
CA GLU A 164 1.08 8.81 -21.65
C GLU A 164 0.40 10.17 -21.67
N ASP A 165 0.46 10.90 -22.78
CA ASP A 165 -0.17 12.22 -22.88
C ASP A 165 -1.70 12.12 -22.75
N ILE A 166 -2.32 11.12 -23.39
CA ILE A 166 -3.75 10.81 -23.24
C ILE A 166 -4.07 10.44 -21.80
N ALA A 167 -3.25 9.56 -21.19
CA ALA A 167 -3.42 9.15 -19.80
C ALA A 167 -3.31 10.33 -18.82
N LYS A 168 -2.40 11.28 -19.07
CA LYS A 168 -2.25 12.52 -18.26
C LYS A 168 -3.50 13.40 -18.31
N VAL A 169 -4.15 13.53 -19.48
CA VAL A 169 -5.40 14.30 -19.60
C VAL A 169 -6.50 13.66 -18.75
N GLY A 170 -6.65 12.33 -18.84
CA GLY A 170 -7.59 11.60 -17.98
C GLY A 170 -7.29 11.80 -16.49
N ALA A 171 -6.03 11.56 -16.07
CA ALA A 171 -5.63 11.70 -14.67
C ALA A 171 -5.84 13.12 -14.12
N ALA A 172 -5.54 14.17 -14.94
CA ALA A 172 -5.74 15.56 -14.56
C ALA A 172 -7.21 15.94 -14.35
N SER A 173 -8.15 15.25 -15.01
CA SER A 173 -9.59 15.49 -14.84
C SER A 173 -10.14 14.99 -13.49
N ALA A 174 -9.36 14.22 -12.72
CA ALA A 174 -9.84 13.56 -11.50
C ALA A 174 -10.40 14.54 -10.46
N ALA A 175 -9.79 15.70 -10.26
CA ALA A 175 -10.26 16.70 -9.31
C ALA A 175 -11.69 17.19 -9.66
N ALA A 176 -11.96 17.46 -10.95
CA ALA A 176 -13.28 17.85 -11.42
C ALA A 176 -14.28 16.67 -11.42
N ALA A 177 -13.80 15.45 -11.66
CA ALA A 177 -14.65 14.25 -11.68
C ALA A 177 -15.16 13.86 -10.28
N ILE A 178 -14.39 14.18 -9.22
CA ILE A 178 -14.64 13.76 -7.84
C ILE A 178 -15.24 14.88 -7.00
N GLY A 179 -14.97 16.15 -7.33
CA GLY A 179 -15.31 17.31 -6.51
C GLY A 179 -16.73 17.90 -6.67
N ASN A 180 -17.59 17.28 -7.47
CA ASN A 180 -18.98 17.72 -7.68
C ASN A 180 -19.97 16.71 -7.10
#